data_bfc01ae409fcfc244c3817aef74c364f
#
_entry.id   bfc01ae409fcfc244c3817aef74c364f
#
_cell.length_a   1.000
_cell.length_b   1.000
_cell.length_c   1.000
_cell.angle_alpha   90.00
_cell.angle_beta   90.00
_cell.angle_gamma   90.00
#
_symmetry.space_group_name_H-M   'P 1'
#
loop_
_entity.id
_entity.type
_entity.pdbx_description
1 polymer ?
#
loop_
_entity_poly.entity_id
_entity_poly.type
_entity_poly.pdbx_seq_one_letter_code
_entity_poly.pdbx_strand_id
1 'polypeptide(L)'
;MGIGEAQGLGSQFSMFSVLSSHHMTNRNIFYATTLVDELARAGLRFVCLAPGSRNTPLVLACARHPAIKVFSHLDERSAAFFALGLALATGTPAAVVCTSGSAAANFFPAIVEAHQAGVPLLALTADRPHELRESGANQTIDQVKMFGDFVRWSVDLALPEATPPPVVVRSLRTLAARAMAIAGGEPPGVVHLNLPFRPPLEPTPVAGDITAPPEAAQPRQAGAPYTHCLTATRSGVPEAVIEQIATLLQRYERGLIVCGPRCPGGEFGSLVGELAYRTGYPALVDGVSGMRFGYPGVIGGYETFLFGEHSLPPPDVVVRFGAVPTSKWLNQYLDTAAPSAVIHVRASSVWADDSHRVSHFIAADESAFIRALLPHLQVRRGVWAQVFEEAEARVWAAVEAVIADEPYFDGAAVYDAVSLLPDGAALFVGNSLPVRHLDQFGKPGVRRISAFANRGASGIDGNISTALGIGAGRPDTPMAAIVGDITFYHDMNGLLAVRRCGVPITIVLLNNDGGGIFHRLPINRFEPEFTDYFVTPHGLNFAHAAKMYGLEYVPVSEREAFRRAFRESIAARAATIIELRTDARTDLARRQSLIRSARVSQ
;
A
#
# COMPACT_ATOMS: atom_id res chain seq x y z
N MET A 1 11.64 -17.78 -50.20
CA MET A 1 12.98 -17.21 -50.07
C MET A 1 12.80 -15.84 -49.38
N GLY A 2 13.21 -15.63 -48.22
CA GLY A 2 14.23 -15.76 -47.30
C GLY A 2 13.79 -15.61 -45.89
N ILE A 3 14.29 -16.44 -45.07
CA ILE A 3 14.17 -16.49 -43.63
C ILE A 3 15.15 -15.43 -43.08
N GLY A 4 14.65 -14.44 -42.34
CA GLY A 4 15.47 -13.45 -41.64
C GLY A 4 15.44 -13.76 -40.12
N GLU A 5 16.62 -14.10 -39.63
CA GLU A 5 16.93 -14.62 -38.30
C GLU A 5 16.54 -13.67 -37.14
N ALA A 6 15.90 -14.25 -36.13
CA ALA A 6 15.78 -13.68 -34.80
C ALA A 6 17.14 -13.79 -34.06
N GLN A 7 17.95 -12.74 -34.10
CA GLN A 7 19.10 -12.55 -33.23
C GLN A 7 18.87 -11.30 -32.38
N GLY A 8 18.82 -11.44 -31.05
CA GLY A 8 18.83 -10.26 -30.18
C GLY A 8 18.27 -10.39 -28.76
N LEU A 9 18.25 -11.58 -28.15
CA LEU A 9 17.90 -11.72 -26.71
C LEU A 9 18.92 -12.49 -25.85
N GLY A 10 20.14 -12.68 -26.37
CA GLY A 10 21.15 -13.51 -25.72
C GLY A 10 22.24 -12.80 -24.93
N SER A 11 22.24 -11.46 -24.74
CA SER A 11 23.42 -10.78 -24.21
C SER A 11 23.23 -10.01 -22.89
N GLN A 12 22.10 -10.08 -22.22
CA GLN A 12 21.90 -9.41 -20.92
C GLN A 12 22.10 -10.31 -19.69
N PHE A 13 22.32 -11.61 -19.82
CA PHE A 13 22.46 -12.52 -18.67
C PHE A 13 23.91 -12.78 -18.21
N SER A 14 24.92 -12.16 -18.81
CA SER A 14 26.32 -12.37 -18.40
C SER A 14 26.86 -11.37 -17.37
N MET A 15 26.03 -10.47 -16.84
CA MET A 15 26.48 -9.38 -15.92
C MET A 15 26.45 -9.77 -14.43
N PHE A 16 26.07 -11.00 -14.08
CA PHE A 16 26.11 -11.50 -12.70
C PHE A 16 27.43 -12.19 -12.33
N SER A 17 28.52 -11.84 -13.00
CA SER A 17 29.83 -12.31 -12.62
C SER A 17 30.36 -11.51 -11.42
N VAL A 18 30.29 -12.14 -10.24
CA VAL A 18 31.26 -11.96 -9.14
C VAL A 18 31.50 -10.49 -8.73
N LEU A 19 30.93 -10.08 -7.60
CA LEU A 19 31.51 -9.00 -6.81
C LEU A 19 33.00 -9.30 -6.67
N SER A 20 33.83 -8.52 -7.36
CA SER A 20 35.28 -8.75 -7.37
C SER A 20 35.80 -8.66 -5.93
N SER A 21 36.72 -9.56 -5.54
CA SER A 21 37.36 -9.62 -4.22
C SER A 21 37.95 -8.29 -3.76
N HIS A 22 38.12 -7.31 -4.65
CA HIS A 22 38.64 -5.98 -4.37
C HIS A 22 37.71 -5.08 -3.53
N HIS A 23 36.47 -5.48 -3.26
CA HIS A 23 35.51 -4.67 -2.49
C HIS A 23 35.28 -5.18 -1.07
N MET A 24 35.68 -6.41 -0.74
CA MET A 24 35.52 -7.01 0.59
C MET A 24 36.82 -6.84 1.39
N THR A 25 36.93 -5.74 2.12
CA THR A 25 38.19 -5.31 2.75
C THR A 25 38.34 -5.75 4.21
N ASN A 26 37.22 -6.05 4.88
CA ASN A 26 37.18 -6.55 6.26
C ASN A 26 35.91 -7.36 6.52
N ARG A 27 35.85 -7.98 7.70
CA ARG A 27 34.73 -8.88 8.12
C ARG A 27 33.34 -8.24 8.02
N ASN A 28 33.20 -6.96 8.36
CA ASN A 28 31.89 -6.27 8.32
C ASN A 28 31.41 -6.06 6.87
N ILE A 29 32.30 -5.60 6.01
CA ILE A 29 32.00 -5.40 4.59
C ILE A 29 31.72 -6.75 3.91
N PHE A 30 32.53 -7.78 4.23
CA PHE A 30 32.29 -9.13 3.73
C PHE A 30 30.90 -9.65 4.14
N TYR A 31 30.54 -9.50 5.43
CA TYR A 31 29.28 -9.99 6.00
C TYR A 31 28.08 -9.29 5.37
N ALA A 32 28.09 -7.94 5.35
CA ALA A 32 27.04 -7.14 4.75
C ALA A 32 26.89 -7.41 3.24
N THR A 33 27.99 -7.51 2.50
CA THR A 33 27.97 -7.79 1.06
C THR A 33 27.40 -9.19 0.78
N THR A 34 27.76 -10.20 1.58
CA THR A 34 27.23 -11.57 1.43
C THR A 34 25.73 -11.62 1.69
N LEU A 35 25.25 -10.93 2.74
CA LEU A 35 23.81 -10.83 3.06
C LEU A 35 23.03 -10.16 1.93
N VAL A 36 23.52 -8.98 1.49
CA VAL A 36 22.84 -8.16 0.46
C VAL A 36 22.86 -8.87 -0.91
N ASP A 37 23.97 -9.51 -1.27
CA ASP A 37 24.04 -10.33 -2.49
C ASP A 37 22.97 -11.44 -2.48
N GLU A 38 22.79 -12.12 -1.36
CA GLU A 38 21.82 -13.18 -1.26
C GLU A 38 20.37 -12.66 -1.23
N LEU A 39 20.11 -11.53 -0.54
CA LEU A 39 18.79 -10.86 -0.61
C LEU A 39 18.46 -10.48 -2.06
N ALA A 40 19.42 -9.94 -2.81
CA ALA A 40 19.24 -9.58 -4.21
C ALA A 40 19.00 -10.81 -5.11
N ARG A 41 19.70 -11.93 -4.87
CA ARG A 41 19.48 -13.23 -5.55
C ARG A 41 18.10 -13.79 -5.24
N ALA A 42 17.62 -13.60 -4.01
CA ALA A 42 16.29 -14.01 -3.58
C ALA A 42 15.17 -13.05 -4.03
N GLY A 43 15.49 -11.98 -4.78
CA GLY A 43 14.50 -11.10 -5.41
C GLY A 43 14.43 -9.67 -4.87
N LEU A 44 15.23 -9.27 -3.88
CA LEU A 44 15.25 -7.87 -3.43
C LEU A 44 15.75 -6.95 -4.56
N ARG A 45 14.99 -5.87 -4.83
CA ARG A 45 15.33 -4.89 -5.88
C ARG A 45 15.41 -3.46 -5.36
N PHE A 46 14.70 -3.14 -4.29
CA PHE A 46 14.54 -1.78 -3.79
C PHE A 46 14.97 -1.70 -2.33
N VAL A 47 15.83 -0.73 -2.04
CA VAL A 47 16.31 -0.45 -0.69
C VAL A 47 16.20 1.04 -0.40
N CYS A 48 15.47 1.40 0.64
CA CYS A 48 15.45 2.74 1.22
C CYS A 48 16.44 2.79 2.37
N LEU A 49 17.28 3.81 2.43
CA LEU A 49 18.25 3.93 3.49
C LEU A 49 18.33 5.35 4.06
N ALA A 50 18.52 5.44 5.37
CA ALA A 50 18.88 6.65 6.07
C ALA A 50 20.36 6.61 6.49
N PRO A 51 21.07 7.76 6.46
CA PRO A 51 22.50 7.82 6.76
C PRO A 51 22.79 7.60 8.24
N GLY A 52 23.90 6.95 8.52
CA GLY A 52 24.43 6.78 9.87
C GLY A 52 25.75 6.04 9.86
N SER A 53 26.53 6.14 10.93
CA SER A 53 27.84 5.49 10.99
C SER A 53 27.72 3.97 11.12
N ARG A 54 26.82 3.48 12.01
CA ARG A 54 26.76 2.04 12.32
C ARG A 54 26.30 1.19 11.14
N ASN A 55 25.48 1.73 10.24
CA ASN A 55 25.00 1.03 9.05
C ASN A 55 25.91 1.16 7.83
N THR A 56 27.12 1.75 7.97
CA THR A 56 28.06 1.91 6.85
C THR A 56 28.29 0.62 6.05
N PRO A 57 28.51 -0.57 6.67
CA PRO A 57 28.68 -1.81 5.90
C PRO A 57 27.46 -2.15 5.03
N LEU A 58 26.23 -1.98 5.56
CA LEU A 58 24.98 -2.24 4.82
C LEU A 58 24.77 -1.22 3.69
N VAL A 59 24.99 0.06 3.96
CA VAL A 59 24.88 1.13 2.95
C VAL A 59 25.79 0.87 1.77
N LEU A 60 27.05 0.53 2.02
CA LEU A 60 28.02 0.24 0.97
C LEU A 60 27.67 -1.03 0.20
N ALA A 61 27.21 -2.08 0.88
CA ALA A 61 26.79 -3.30 0.24
C ALA A 61 25.59 -3.08 -0.69
N CYS A 62 24.58 -2.34 -0.25
CA CYS A 62 23.40 -2.01 -1.07
C CYS A 62 23.77 -1.09 -2.24
N ALA A 63 24.53 -0.01 -1.99
CA ALA A 63 24.86 0.99 -3.00
C ALA A 63 25.76 0.44 -4.13
N ARG A 64 26.58 -0.57 -3.84
CA ARG A 64 27.48 -1.19 -4.80
C ARG A 64 26.88 -2.39 -5.54
N HIS A 65 25.71 -2.87 -5.12
CA HIS A 65 25.09 -4.05 -5.72
C HIS A 65 24.33 -3.70 -7.00
N PRO A 66 24.70 -4.25 -8.18
CA PRO A 66 24.15 -3.82 -9.48
C PRO A 66 22.65 -4.08 -9.67
N ALA A 67 22.09 -5.06 -8.95
CA ALA A 67 20.67 -5.41 -9.05
C ALA A 67 19.76 -4.64 -8.06
N ILE A 68 20.34 -3.78 -7.22
CA ILE A 68 19.60 -3.03 -6.18
C ILE A 68 19.54 -1.55 -6.56
N LYS A 69 18.31 -1.02 -6.62
CA LYS A 69 18.07 0.41 -6.70
C LYS A 69 17.93 0.98 -5.28
N VAL A 70 18.81 1.91 -4.95
CA VAL A 70 18.86 2.56 -3.64
C VAL A 70 18.14 3.91 -3.68
N PHE A 71 17.31 4.17 -2.67
CA PHE A 71 16.65 5.45 -2.41
C PHE A 71 17.16 5.99 -1.07
N SER A 72 17.79 7.16 -1.08
CA SER A 72 18.41 7.76 0.11
C SER A 72 17.48 8.81 0.71
N HIS A 73 17.16 8.66 1.99
CA HIS A 73 16.30 9.55 2.79
C HIS A 73 17.09 10.13 3.96
N LEU A 74 16.62 11.23 4.56
CA LEU A 74 17.20 11.78 5.79
C LEU A 74 16.35 11.43 7.02
N ASP A 75 15.05 11.26 6.84
CA ASP A 75 14.08 10.89 7.89
C ASP A 75 13.77 9.41 7.77
N GLU A 76 14.03 8.65 8.82
CA GLU A 76 13.84 7.20 8.87
C GLU A 76 12.36 6.82 8.75
N ARG A 77 11.45 7.58 9.32
CA ARG A 77 10.01 7.35 9.19
C ARG A 77 9.57 7.49 7.73
N SER A 78 10.00 8.56 7.07
CA SER A 78 9.73 8.76 5.63
C SER A 78 10.36 7.67 4.77
N ALA A 79 11.58 7.21 5.10
CA ALA A 79 12.23 6.09 4.42
C ALA A 79 11.40 4.80 4.50
N ALA A 80 10.87 4.49 5.68
CA ALA A 80 10.10 3.28 5.92
C ALA A 80 8.74 3.31 5.19
N PHE A 81 8.02 4.44 5.20
CA PHE A 81 6.79 4.61 4.43
C PHE A 81 7.03 4.65 2.91
N PHE A 82 8.17 5.19 2.46
CA PHE A 82 8.53 5.12 1.05
C PHE A 82 8.80 3.65 0.62
N ALA A 83 9.48 2.86 1.45
CA ALA A 83 9.66 1.42 1.23
C ALA A 83 8.31 0.67 1.21
N LEU A 84 7.38 1.03 2.10
CA LEU A 84 6.00 0.54 2.07
C LEU A 84 5.33 0.82 0.71
N GLY A 85 5.47 2.05 0.21
CA GLY A 85 4.94 2.45 -1.10
C GLY A 85 5.53 1.66 -2.26
N LEU A 86 6.85 1.41 -2.25
CA LEU A 86 7.52 0.54 -3.22
C LEU A 86 6.94 -0.87 -3.21
N ALA A 87 6.76 -1.45 -2.02
CA ALA A 87 6.22 -2.80 -1.87
C ALA A 87 4.75 -2.86 -2.31
N LEU A 88 3.92 -1.85 -2.02
CA LEU A 88 2.54 -1.74 -2.51
C LEU A 88 2.47 -1.67 -4.04
N ALA A 89 3.38 -0.92 -4.66
CA ALA A 89 3.41 -0.72 -6.11
C ALA A 89 3.85 -1.96 -6.89
N THR A 90 4.76 -2.75 -6.31
CA THR A 90 5.43 -3.87 -7.00
C THR A 90 4.96 -5.25 -6.56
N GLY A 91 4.29 -5.36 -5.40
CA GLY A 91 3.90 -6.63 -4.80
C GLY A 91 5.09 -7.47 -4.30
N THR A 92 6.32 -6.90 -4.28
CA THR A 92 7.54 -7.60 -3.86
C THR A 92 8.14 -6.95 -2.61
N PRO A 93 8.91 -7.70 -1.79
CA PRO A 93 9.57 -7.12 -0.62
C PRO A 93 10.49 -5.96 -0.98
N ALA A 94 10.34 -4.83 -0.27
CA ALA A 94 11.28 -3.73 -0.24
C ALA A 94 12.03 -3.71 1.11
N ALA A 95 13.26 -3.23 1.14
CA ALA A 95 14.02 -3.13 2.39
C ALA A 95 14.17 -1.67 2.83
N VAL A 96 14.20 -1.47 4.16
CA VAL A 96 14.57 -0.20 4.78
C VAL A 96 15.76 -0.42 5.71
N VAL A 97 16.78 0.46 5.63
CA VAL A 97 18.05 0.34 6.35
C VAL A 97 18.29 1.60 7.17
N CYS A 98 18.60 1.45 8.46
CA CYS A 98 19.01 2.56 9.31
C CYS A 98 20.19 2.20 10.22
N THR A 99 20.72 3.23 10.87
CA THR A 99 21.69 3.11 11.96
C THR A 99 20.99 2.67 13.26
N SER A 100 21.74 2.55 14.35
CA SER A 100 21.22 2.15 15.66
C SER A 100 20.53 3.29 16.41
N GLY A 101 19.82 2.95 17.47
CA GLY A 101 19.16 3.89 18.37
C GLY A 101 17.75 4.27 17.89
N SER A 102 17.34 5.52 18.14
CA SER A 102 16.01 6.02 17.77
C SER A 102 15.70 5.95 16.27
N ALA A 103 16.72 5.88 15.40
CA ALA A 103 16.56 5.63 13.98
C ALA A 103 15.71 4.38 13.70
N ALA A 104 16.02 3.26 14.38
CA ALA A 104 15.26 2.02 14.27
C ALA A 104 13.81 2.20 14.79
N ALA A 105 13.61 2.94 15.87
CA ALA A 105 12.28 3.20 16.44
C ALA A 105 11.38 4.01 15.48
N ASN A 106 11.94 4.89 14.64
CA ASN A 106 11.20 5.65 13.64
C ASN A 106 10.61 4.79 12.51
N PHE A 107 11.02 3.55 12.35
CA PHE A 107 10.39 2.61 11.41
C PHE A 107 9.03 2.11 11.90
N PHE A 108 8.76 2.19 13.20
CA PHE A 108 7.64 1.49 13.82
C PHE A 108 6.28 1.86 13.21
N PRO A 109 5.93 3.12 12.95
CA PRO A 109 4.65 3.44 12.33
C PRO A 109 4.43 2.74 10.97
N ALA A 110 5.46 2.71 10.12
CA ALA A 110 5.38 2.03 8.82
C ALA A 110 5.31 0.50 8.96
N ILE A 111 5.99 -0.06 9.97
CA ILE A 111 5.93 -1.49 10.29
C ILE A 111 4.53 -1.89 10.74
N VAL A 112 3.87 -1.08 11.58
CA VAL A 112 2.47 -1.30 12.00
C VAL A 112 1.54 -1.29 10.78
N GLU A 113 1.65 -0.28 9.91
CA GLU A 113 0.85 -0.22 8.68
C GLU A 113 1.13 -1.43 7.77
N ALA A 114 2.39 -1.78 7.55
CA ALA A 114 2.79 -2.93 6.72
C ALA A 114 2.26 -4.26 7.27
N HIS A 115 2.31 -4.44 8.59
CA HIS A 115 1.77 -5.63 9.27
C HIS A 115 0.28 -5.75 9.06
N GLN A 116 -0.49 -4.71 9.43
CA GLN A 116 -1.94 -4.70 9.32
C GLN A 116 -2.42 -4.81 7.87
N ALA A 117 -1.68 -4.20 6.96
CA ALA A 117 -1.99 -4.28 5.54
C ALA A 117 -1.46 -5.56 4.86
N GLY A 118 -0.63 -6.39 5.51
CA GLY A 118 0.03 -7.53 4.89
C GLY A 118 0.91 -7.10 3.72
N VAL A 119 1.78 -6.10 3.92
CA VAL A 119 2.71 -5.61 2.89
C VAL A 119 4.10 -6.16 3.19
N PRO A 120 4.78 -6.77 2.18
CA PRO A 120 6.10 -7.36 2.39
C PRO A 120 7.17 -6.28 2.60
N LEU A 121 7.84 -6.30 3.76
CA LEU A 121 8.87 -5.32 4.10
C LEU A 121 10.03 -5.99 4.86
N LEU A 122 11.28 -5.60 4.57
CA LEU A 122 12.46 -5.99 5.33
C LEU A 122 12.99 -4.78 6.11
N ALA A 123 12.97 -4.85 7.44
CA ALA A 123 13.62 -3.88 8.30
C ALA A 123 15.03 -4.37 8.66
N LEU A 124 16.07 -3.69 8.16
CA LEU A 124 17.47 -3.99 8.38
C LEU A 124 18.05 -2.91 9.30
N THR A 125 18.15 -3.18 10.59
CA THR A 125 18.64 -2.23 11.59
C THR A 125 20.08 -2.56 11.96
N ALA A 126 21.00 -1.62 11.74
CA ALA A 126 22.34 -1.77 12.28
C ALA A 126 22.34 -1.53 13.79
N ASP A 127 23.16 -2.28 14.53
CA ASP A 127 23.18 -2.21 15.99
C ASP A 127 24.60 -2.13 16.54
N ARG A 128 24.70 -1.77 17.81
CA ARG A 128 25.91 -1.87 18.59
C ARG A 128 26.22 -3.34 18.88
N PRO A 129 27.52 -3.70 19.02
CA PRO A 129 27.90 -5.05 19.44
C PRO A 129 27.38 -5.33 20.87
N HIS A 130 27.23 -6.60 21.20
CA HIS A 130 26.59 -7.07 22.43
C HIS A 130 27.17 -6.47 23.72
N GLU A 131 28.50 -6.26 23.76
CA GLU A 131 29.20 -5.68 24.91
C GLU A 131 28.85 -4.20 25.18
N LEU A 132 28.23 -3.51 24.24
CA LEU A 132 27.80 -2.13 24.40
C LEU A 132 26.30 -1.98 24.71
N ARG A 133 25.54 -3.07 24.68
CA ARG A 133 24.11 -3.05 25.03
C ARG A 133 23.95 -2.87 26.53
N GLU A 134 22.96 -2.11 26.97
CA GLU A 134 22.65 -1.81 28.37
C GLU A 134 23.83 -1.22 29.18
N SER A 135 24.87 -0.75 28.51
CA SER A 135 26.07 -0.18 29.14
C SER A 135 26.07 1.34 29.24
N GLY A 136 25.01 2.02 28.77
CA GLY A 136 24.97 3.47 28.63
C GLY A 136 25.74 4.01 27.43
N ALA A 137 26.14 3.12 26.51
CA ALA A 137 26.85 3.52 25.30
C ALA A 137 26.00 4.45 24.42
N ASN A 138 26.66 5.45 23.83
CA ASN A 138 25.99 6.46 22.98
C ASN A 138 25.20 5.82 21.83
N GLN A 139 23.97 6.30 21.60
CA GLN A 139 23.08 5.89 20.51
C GLN A 139 22.82 4.37 20.51
N THR A 140 22.59 3.81 21.69
CA THR A 140 22.33 2.39 21.92
C THR A 140 21.01 2.23 22.66
N ILE A 141 20.14 1.39 22.13
CA ILE A 141 18.86 0.98 22.75
C ILE A 141 18.73 -0.53 22.60
N ASP A 142 17.78 -1.16 23.26
CA ASP A 142 17.42 -2.54 22.99
C ASP A 142 16.64 -2.62 21.65
N GLN A 143 17.31 -3.16 20.62
CA GLN A 143 16.72 -3.37 19.29
C GLN A 143 16.26 -4.83 19.11
N VAL A 144 16.55 -5.71 20.06
CA VAL A 144 16.19 -7.11 19.96
C VAL A 144 14.68 -7.26 20.10
N LYS A 145 14.03 -7.73 19.04
CA LYS A 145 12.57 -7.87 18.96
C LYS A 145 11.79 -6.59 19.25
N MET A 146 12.37 -5.41 19.01
CA MET A 146 11.77 -4.13 19.34
C MET A 146 10.40 -3.89 18.67
N PHE A 147 10.10 -4.56 17.56
CA PHE A 147 8.83 -4.44 16.85
C PHE A 147 7.77 -5.45 17.32
N GLY A 148 8.09 -6.29 18.33
CA GLY A 148 7.16 -7.23 18.93
C GLY A 148 6.44 -8.11 17.90
N ASP A 149 5.12 -8.21 18.05
CA ASP A 149 4.26 -9.05 17.21
C ASP A 149 3.94 -8.42 15.83
N PHE A 150 4.41 -7.18 15.56
CA PHE A 150 4.21 -6.53 14.26
C PHE A 150 5.16 -7.05 13.18
N VAL A 151 6.03 -8.01 13.50
CA VAL A 151 6.88 -8.68 12.51
C VAL A 151 6.60 -10.19 12.48
N ARG A 152 6.63 -10.77 11.30
CA ARG A 152 6.46 -12.21 11.12
C ARG A 152 7.67 -13.01 11.61
N TRP A 153 8.85 -12.38 11.58
CA TRP A 153 10.09 -12.98 12.02
C TRP A 153 11.08 -11.87 12.38
N SER A 154 11.76 -12.06 13.50
CA SER A 154 12.82 -11.18 13.97
C SER A 154 14.06 -12.00 14.28
N VAL A 155 15.23 -11.52 13.84
CA VAL A 155 16.53 -12.17 14.11
C VAL A 155 17.54 -11.13 14.54
N ASP A 156 18.18 -11.39 15.70
CA ASP A 156 19.42 -10.70 16.10
C ASP A 156 20.60 -11.52 15.56
N LEU A 157 21.34 -10.96 14.59
CA LEU A 157 22.42 -11.66 13.92
C LEU A 157 23.68 -11.70 14.80
N ALA A 158 24.51 -12.72 14.59
CA ALA A 158 25.82 -12.78 15.22
C ALA A 158 26.75 -11.67 14.68
N LEU A 159 27.70 -11.24 15.52
CA LEU A 159 28.76 -10.33 15.09
C LEU A 159 29.61 -10.97 13.97
N PRO A 160 30.03 -10.19 12.97
CA PRO A 160 30.98 -10.66 11.96
C PRO A 160 32.32 -11.11 12.58
N GLU A 161 32.77 -12.30 12.20
CA GLU A 161 34.03 -12.90 12.62
C GLU A 161 35.12 -12.68 11.58
N ALA A 162 36.41 -12.61 12.02
CA ALA A 162 37.56 -12.48 11.13
C ALA A 162 37.72 -13.72 10.23
N THR A 163 37.56 -14.89 10.80
CA THR A 163 37.74 -16.20 10.14
C THR A 163 36.52 -17.09 10.44
N PRO A 164 35.34 -16.74 9.90
CA PRO A 164 34.13 -17.51 10.20
C PRO A 164 34.23 -18.93 9.63
N PRO A 165 33.78 -19.96 10.38
CA PRO A 165 33.61 -21.28 9.81
C PRO A 165 32.68 -21.23 8.57
N PRO A 166 32.85 -22.09 7.56
CA PRO A 166 32.01 -22.10 6.37
C PRO A 166 30.51 -22.20 6.64
N VAL A 167 30.11 -22.86 7.73
CA VAL A 167 28.69 -22.95 8.16
C VAL A 167 28.10 -21.61 8.54
N VAL A 168 28.86 -20.68 9.11
CA VAL A 168 28.41 -19.32 9.46
C VAL A 168 28.09 -18.54 8.21
N VAL A 169 28.94 -18.60 7.18
CA VAL A 169 28.69 -17.92 5.88
C VAL A 169 27.49 -18.56 5.17
N ARG A 170 27.35 -19.88 5.19
CA ARG A 170 26.17 -20.54 4.63
C ARG A 170 24.90 -20.15 5.37
N SER A 171 24.94 -20.06 6.70
CA SER A 171 23.77 -19.67 7.51
C SER A 171 23.33 -18.25 7.18
N LEU A 172 24.26 -17.32 6.92
CA LEU A 172 23.95 -15.95 6.50
C LEU A 172 23.18 -15.91 5.17
N ARG A 173 23.58 -16.75 4.19
CA ARG A 173 22.87 -16.88 2.91
C ARG A 173 21.48 -17.50 3.09
N THR A 174 21.39 -18.61 3.82
CA THR A 174 20.08 -19.26 4.05
C THR A 174 19.12 -18.37 4.84
N LEU A 175 19.64 -17.56 5.77
CA LEU A 175 18.87 -16.57 6.51
C LEU A 175 18.30 -15.49 5.59
N ALA A 176 19.11 -14.94 4.68
CA ALA A 176 18.69 -13.94 3.70
C ALA A 176 17.57 -14.48 2.77
N ALA A 177 17.77 -15.67 2.21
CA ALA A 177 16.77 -16.33 1.38
C ALA A 177 15.46 -16.60 2.16
N ARG A 178 15.55 -17.06 3.41
CA ARG A 178 14.42 -17.26 4.31
C ARG A 178 13.71 -15.95 4.64
N ALA A 179 14.44 -14.86 4.88
CA ALA A 179 13.85 -13.55 5.18
C ALA A 179 12.98 -13.07 4.02
N MET A 180 13.47 -13.18 2.77
CA MET A 180 12.70 -12.86 1.57
C MET A 180 11.46 -13.75 1.42
N ALA A 181 11.60 -15.06 1.65
CA ALA A 181 10.50 -16.00 1.54
C ALA A 181 9.41 -15.76 2.59
N ILE A 182 9.77 -15.39 3.83
CA ILE A 182 8.81 -15.07 4.88
C ILE A 182 8.13 -13.72 4.60
N ALA A 183 8.90 -12.71 4.18
CA ALA A 183 8.34 -11.40 3.88
C ALA A 183 7.33 -11.45 2.73
N GLY A 184 7.69 -12.12 1.63
CA GLY A 184 6.84 -12.27 0.44
C GLY A 184 5.89 -13.46 0.46
N GLY A 185 5.89 -14.27 1.52
CA GLY A 185 5.05 -15.47 1.65
C GLY A 185 3.59 -15.17 1.95
N GLU A 186 2.80 -16.22 2.15
CA GLU A 186 1.38 -16.12 2.49
C GLU A 186 1.14 -16.37 4.01
N PRO A 187 0.61 -15.38 4.73
CA PRO A 187 0.39 -13.99 4.34
C PRO A 187 1.72 -13.24 4.20
N PRO A 188 1.83 -12.21 3.33
CA PRO A 188 3.01 -11.37 3.30
C PRO A 188 3.11 -10.49 4.54
N GLY A 189 4.30 -9.97 4.84
CA GLY A 189 4.46 -9.09 6.00
C GLY A 189 5.90 -8.70 6.29
N VAL A 190 6.12 -8.18 7.49
CA VAL A 190 7.41 -7.60 7.86
C VAL A 190 8.38 -8.64 8.43
N VAL A 191 9.66 -8.55 8.04
CA VAL A 191 10.76 -9.30 8.67
C VAL A 191 11.78 -8.29 9.19
N HIS A 192 12.25 -8.50 10.43
CA HIS A 192 13.27 -7.66 11.06
C HIS A 192 14.58 -8.42 11.20
N LEU A 193 15.66 -7.87 10.65
CA LEU A 193 17.04 -8.34 10.83
C LEU A 193 17.81 -7.26 11.58
N ASN A 194 18.22 -7.55 12.82
CA ASN A 194 19.08 -6.68 13.63
C ASN A 194 20.53 -7.10 13.43
N LEU A 195 21.39 -6.18 12.97
CA LEU A 195 22.75 -6.46 12.53
C LEU A 195 23.78 -5.70 13.36
N PRO A 196 24.36 -6.34 14.37
CA PRO A 196 25.41 -5.72 15.18
C PRO A 196 26.73 -5.67 14.40
N PHE A 197 27.41 -4.51 14.47
CA PHE A 197 28.74 -4.30 13.89
C PHE A 197 29.70 -3.70 14.91
N ARG A 198 30.95 -4.21 14.93
CA ARG A 198 32.06 -3.65 15.70
C ARG A 198 32.99 -2.90 14.76
N PRO A 199 33.61 -1.75 15.16
CA PRO A 199 34.59 -1.08 14.32
C PRO A 199 35.74 -2.03 13.85
N PRO A 200 36.35 -1.75 12.65
CA PRO A 200 36.09 -0.64 11.73
C PRO A 200 34.80 -0.85 10.91
N LEU A 201 34.03 0.21 10.71
CA LEU A 201 32.77 0.18 9.93
C LEU A 201 33.03 0.49 8.45
N GLU A 202 34.06 1.27 8.20
CA GLU A 202 34.54 1.68 6.87
C GLU A 202 35.24 0.51 6.16
N PRO A 203 35.39 0.56 4.82
CA PRO A 203 36.03 -0.48 4.03
C PRO A 203 37.56 -0.44 4.19
N THR A 204 38.03 -0.31 5.43
CA THR A 204 39.46 -0.32 5.77
C THR A 204 39.94 -1.76 5.88
N PRO A 205 41.02 -2.17 5.20
CA PRO A 205 41.58 -3.51 5.32
C PRO A 205 42.01 -3.82 6.76
N VAL A 206 41.65 -5.02 7.23
CA VAL A 206 42.09 -5.56 8.53
C VAL A 206 42.84 -6.86 8.28
N ALA A 207 44.09 -6.92 8.75
CA ALA A 207 44.92 -8.11 8.54
C ALA A 207 44.30 -9.34 9.19
N GLY A 208 44.22 -10.43 8.46
CA GLY A 208 43.60 -11.69 8.92
C GLY A 208 42.08 -11.78 8.79
N ASP A 209 41.43 -10.71 8.34
CA ASP A 209 39.99 -10.78 8.08
C ASP A 209 39.68 -11.51 6.75
N ILE A 210 38.57 -12.21 6.75
CA ILE A 210 37.99 -12.83 5.54
C ILE A 210 37.67 -11.77 4.48
N THR A 211 38.11 -12.02 3.23
CA THR A 211 37.90 -11.12 2.08
C THR A 211 37.21 -11.81 0.90
N ALA A 212 36.98 -13.12 1.00
CA ALA A 212 36.28 -13.89 -0.03
C ALA A 212 35.47 -15.01 0.60
N PRO A 213 34.29 -15.37 0.06
CA PRO A 213 33.50 -16.48 0.59
C PRO A 213 34.23 -17.81 0.40
N PRO A 214 34.27 -18.68 1.44
CA PRO A 214 34.79 -20.04 1.30
C PRO A 214 34.05 -20.76 0.16
N GLU A 215 34.76 -21.65 -0.55
CA GLU A 215 34.17 -22.44 -1.66
C GLU A 215 32.85 -23.12 -1.27
N ALA A 216 32.82 -23.75 -0.08
CA ALA A 216 31.64 -24.42 0.47
C ALA A 216 30.44 -23.48 0.77
N ALA A 217 30.62 -22.15 0.70
CA ALA A 217 29.59 -21.15 0.92
C ALA A 217 29.30 -20.29 -0.31
N GLN A 218 29.88 -20.65 -1.45
CA GLN A 218 29.54 -20.02 -2.73
C GLN A 218 28.16 -20.49 -3.23
N PRO A 219 27.44 -19.63 -3.97
CA PRO A 219 26.20 -20.04 -4.60
C PRO A 219 26.39 -21.25 -5.51
N ARG A 220 25.49 -22.21 -5.46
CA ARG A 220 25.57 -23.46 -6.25
C ARG A 220 25.42 -23.23 -7.76
N GLN A 221 24.71 -22.17 -8.13
CA GLN A 221 24.49 -21.76 -9.50
C GLN A 221 24.64 -20.25 -9.64
N ALA A 222 25.28 -19.79 -10.70
CA ALA A 222 25.46 -18.37 -10.97
C ALA A 222 24.11 -17.67 -11.10
N GLY A 223 23.94 -16.54 -10.38
CA GLY A 223 22.72 -15.74 -10.40
C GLY A 223 21.53 -16.27 -9.56
N ALA A 224 21.56 -17.54 -9.15
CA ALA A 224 20.51 -18.13 -8.32
C ALA A 224 20.77 -17.92 -6.82
N PRO A 225 19.72 -17.92 -5.96
CA PRO A 225 19.90 -17.91 -4.52
C PRO A 225 20.58 -19.20 -4.03
N TYR A 226 21.28 -19.10 -2.91
CA TYR A 226 21.90 -20.26 -2.26
C TYR A 226 20.86 -21.30 -1.84
N THR A 227 19.68 -20.85 -1.40
CA THR A 227 18.53 -21.68 -1.07
C THR A 227 17.31 -21.20 -1.86
N HIS A 228 16.74 -22.06 -2.67
CA HIS A 228 15.45 -21.84 -3.32
C HIS A 228 14.34 -22.11 -2.30
N CYS A 229 13.66 -21.07 -1.86
CA CYS A 229 12.45 -21.21 -1.05
C CYS A 229 11.25 -21.33 -2.00
N LEU A 230 10.82 -22.57 -2.24
CA LEU A 230 9.63 -22.84 -3.03
C LEU A 230 8.43 -22.84 -2.08
N THR A 231 7.59 -21.83 -2.16
CA THR A 231 6.29 -21.83 -1.49
C THR A 231 5.34 -22.65 -2.35
N ALA A 232 4.75 -23.70 -1.77
CA ALA A 232 3.63 -24.35 -2.43
C ALA A 232 2.51 -23.31 -2.59
N THR A 233 2.01 -23.14 -3.81
CA THR A 233 0.69 -22.50 -3.99
C THR A 233 -0.28 -23.23 -3.08
N ARG A 234 -1.08 -22.50 -2.29
CA ARG A 234 -2.08 -23.15 -1.43
C ARG A 234 -2.85 -24.16 -2.27
N SER A 235 -2.99 -25.35 -1.74
CA SER A 235 -3.84 -26.40 -2.33
C SER A 235 -5.17 -25.74 -2.69
N GLY A 236 -5.69 -26.00 -3.89
CA GLY A 236 -6.99 -25.47 -4.31
C GLY A 236 -8.05 -25.77 -3.24
N VAL A 237 -9.11 -24.99 -3.21
CA VAL A 237 -10.24 -25.25 -2.31
C VAL A 237 -10.79 -26.65 -2.66
N PRO A 238 -11.03 -27.52 -1.68
CA PRO A 238 -11.60 -28.84 -1.95
C PRO A 238 -12.91 -28.74 -2.74
N GLU A 239 -13.09 -29.62 -3.71
CA GLU A 239 -14.27 -29.65 -4.60
C GLU A 239 -15.58 -29.62 -3.82
N ALA A 240 -15.69 -30.43 -2.74
CA ALA A 240 -16.86 -30.47 -1.88
C ALA A 240 -17.20 -29.11 -1.24
N VAL A 241 -16.19 -28.28 -0.95
CA VAL A 241 -16.41 -26.92 -0.43
C VAL A 241 -16.90 -26.00 -1.55
N ILE A 242 -16.35 -26.13 -2.77
CA ILE A 242 -16.82 -25.39 -3.95
C ILE A 242 -18.28 -25.72 -4.25
N GLU A 243 -18.65 -26.98 -4.27
CA GLU A 243 -20.05 -27.45 -4.48
C GLU A 243 -20.98 -26.94 -3.37
N GLN A 244 -20.55 -26.97 -2.12
CA GLN A 244 -21.30 -26.44 -0.99
C GLN A 244 -21.56 -24.93 -1.18
N ILE A 245 -20.55 -24.16 -1.52
CA ILE A 245 -20.68 -22.71 -1.73
C ILE A 245 -21.55 -22.42 -2.97
N ALA A 246 -21.35 -23.14 -4.07
CA ALA A 246 -22.19 -23.00 -5.25
C ALA A 246 -23.68 -23.24 -4.93
N THR A 247 -23.98 -24.33 -4.21
CA THR A 247 -25.34 -24.65 -3.75
C THR A 247 -25.92 -23.53 -2.88
N LEU A 248 -25.11 -22.99 -1.95
CA LEU A 248 -25.50 -21.89 -1.09
C LEU A 248 -25.86 -20.63 -1.91
N LEU A 249 -25.00 -20.24 -2.87
CA LEU A 249 -25.24 -19.07 -3.73
C LEU A 249 -26.46 -19.29 -4.65
N GLN A 250 -26.67 -20.50 -5.14
CA GLN A 250 -27.86 -20.78 -5.97
C GLN A 250 -29.16 -20.83 -5.20
N ARG A 251 -29.11 -21.08 -3.89
CA ARG A 251 -30.29 -21.09 -3.02
C ARG A 251 -30.92 -19.71 -2.84
N TYR A 252 -30.08 -18.66 -2.73
CA TYR A 252 -30.53 -17.30 -2.42
C TYR A 252 -30.53 -16.42 -3.66
N GLU A 253 -31.62 -15.65 -3.86
CA GLU A 253 -31.71 -14.69 -4.97
C GLU A 253 -31.10 -13.33 -4.61
N ARG A 254 -31.19 -12.95 -3.33
CA ARG A 254 -30.72 -11.67 -2.85
C ARG A 254 -29.32 -11.82 -2.27
N GLY A 255 -28.33 -11.74 -3.12
CA GLY A 255 -26.92 -11.78 -2.69
C GLY A 255 -26.15 -10.52 -3.06
N LEU A 256 -25.06 -10.28 -2.38
CA LEU A 256 -24.11 -9.20 -2.67
C LEU A 256 -22.70 -9.76 -2.83
N ILE A 257 -21.94 -9.17 -3.76
CA ILE A 257 -20.49 -9.29 -3.82
C ILE A 257 -19.92 -7.99 -3.28
N VAL A 258 -19.03 -8.07 -2.28
CA VAL A 258 -18.40 -6.90 -1.66
C VAL A 258 -16.90 -7.00 -1.80
N CYS A 259 -16.29 -6.03 -2.50
CA CYS A 259 -14.85 -5.94 -2.69
C CYS A 259 -14.31 -4.77 -1.87
N GLY A 260 -13.76 -5.08 -0.71
CA GLY A 260 -13.11 -4.11 0.17
C GLY A 260 -11.71 -3.69 -0.34
N PRO A 261 -10.96 -2.89 0.43
CA PRO A 261 -9.60 -2.49 0.09
C PRO A 261 -8.69 -3.68 -0.22
N ARG A 262 -7.81 -3.51 -1.23
CA ARG A 262 -6.74 -4.45 -1.55
C ARG A 262 -7.22 -5.84 -1.99
N CYS A 263 -8.17 -5.88 -2.89
CA CYS A 263 -8.43 -7.10 -3.66
C CYS A 263 -7.27 -7.41 -4.61
N PRO A 264 -7.13 -8.65 -5.08
CA PRO A 264 -6.12 -9.02 -6.06
C PRO A 264 -6.19 -8.18 -7.34
N GLY A 265 -5.05 -8.05 -8.01
CA GLY A 265 -4.98 -7.49 -9.36
C GLY A 265 -5.21 -8.54 -10.46
N GLY A 266 -4.77 -8.21 -11.68
CA GLY A 266 -4.80 -9.13 -12.82
C GLY A 266 -6.22 -9.46 -13.28
N GLU A 267 -6.54 -10.74 -13.39
CA GLU A 267 -7.84 -11.23 -13.88
C GLU A 267 -8.98 -11.16 -12.85
N PHE A 268 -8.67 -10.89 -11.57
CA PHE A 268 -9.65 -10.94 -10.47
C PHE A 268 -10.92 -10.12 -10.77
N GLY A 269 -10.76 -8.90 -11.29
CA GLY A 269 -11.89 -8.04 -11.59
C GLY A 269 -12.82 -8.61 -12.67
N SER A 270 -12.26 -9.24 -13.69
CA SER A 270 -13.04 -9.92 -14.73
C SER A 270 -13.76 -11.15 -14.18
N LEU A 271 -13.12 -11.89 -13.29
CA LEU A 271 -13.72 -13.05 -12.61
C LEU A 271 -14.87 -12.63 -11.68
N VAL A 272 -14.73 -11.51 -10.96
CA VAL A 272 -15.82 -10.95 -10.15
C VAL A 272 -17.00 -10.50 -11.05
N GLY A 273 -16.72 -9.89 -12.20
CA GLY A 273 -17.76 -9.55 -13.19
C GLY A 273 -18.52 -10.77 -13.68
N GLU A 274 -17.83 -11.88 -13.99
CA GLU A 274 -18.45 -13.14 -14.39
C GLU A 274 -19.25 -13.77 -13.23
N LEU A 275 -18.73 -13.70 -12.00
CA LEU A 275 -19.44 -14.17 -10.80
C LEU A 275 -20.74 -13.36 -10.61
N ALA A 276 -20.68 -12.03 -10.73
CA ALA A 276 -21.85 -11.15 -10.65
C ALA A 276 -22.87 -11.49 -11.73
N TYR A 277 -22.43 -11.70 -12.97
CA TYR A 277 -23.29 -12.09 -14.09
C TYR A 277 -23.99 -13.44 -13.86
N ARG A 278 -23.27 -14.46 -13.37
CA ARG A 278 -23.87 -15.79 -13.14
C ARG A 278 -24.82 -15.81 -11.96
N THR A 279 -24.48 -15.13 -10.88
CA THR A 279 -25.30 -15.13 -9.66
C THR A 279 -26.45 -14.13 -9.70
N GLY A 280 -26.37 -13.11 -10.56
CA GLY A 280 -27.28 -11.96 -10.54
C GLY A 280 -27.05 -11.04 -9.33
N TYR A 281 -25.90 -11.11 -8.68
CA TYR A 281 -25.54 -10.31 -7.51
C TYR A 281 -24.81 -9.03 -7.91
N PRO A 282 -25.23 -7.84 -7.41
CA PRO A 282 -24.47 -6.63 -7.64
C PRO A 282 -23.12 -6.68 -6.89
N ALA A 283 -22.07 -6.13 -7.52
CA ALA A 283 -20.75 -6.02 -6.93
C ALA A 283 -20.51 -4.61 -6.39
N LEU A 284 -20.48 -4.47 -5.07
CA LEU A 284 -20.20 -3.22 -4.36
C LEU A 284 -18.69 -3.14 -4.13
N VAL A 285 -18.03 -2.12 -4.69
CA VAL A 285 -16.57 -2.03 -4.71
C VAL A 285 -16.06 -0.77 -4.01
N ASP A 286 -15.16 -0.95 -3.06
CA ASP A 286 -14.49 0.13 -2.33
C ASP A 286 -13.60 0.97 -3.25
N GLY A 287 -13.45 2.26 -2.96
CA GLY A 287 -12.65 3.20 -3.75
C GLY A 287 -11.19 2.76 -3.94
N VAL A 288 -10.65 2.02 -2.96
CA VAL A 288 -9.28 1.49 -2.99
C VAL A 288 -9.22 -0.03 -3.06
N SER A 289 -10.30 -0.65 -3.56
CA SER A 289 -10.35 -2.10 -3.80
C SER A 289 -9.43 -2.58 -4.91
N GLY A 290 -9.00 -1.69 -5.81
CA GLY A 290 -8.35 -2.03 -7.07
C GLY A 290 -9.33 -2.38 -8.20
N MET A 291 -10.66 -2.34 -7.93
CA MET A 291 -11.71 -2.69 -8.87
C MET A 291 -12.69 -1.54 -9.19
N ARG A 292 -12.68 -0.45 -8.43
CA ARG A 292 -13.58 0.69 -8.65
C ARG A 292 -13.44 1.26 -10.07
N PHE A 293 -12.25 1.19 -10.63
CA PHE A 293 -11.89 1.76 -11.92
C PHE A 293 -11.37 0.69 -12.89
N GLY A 294 -11.89 0.72 -14.13
CA GLY A 294 -11.51 -0.23 -15.19
C GLY A 294 -12.45 -1.42 -15.36
N TYR A 295 -13.48 -1.56 -14.53
CA TYR A 295 -14.44 -2.64 -14.59
C TYR A 295 -15.86 -2.10 -14.68
N PRO A 296 -16.59 -2.32 -15.79
CA PRO A 296 -17.97 -1.84 -15.96
C PRO A 296 -18.96 -2.65 -15.07
N GLY A 297 -20.06 -2.01 -14.70
CA GLY A 297 -21.15 -2.66 -13.96
C GLY A 297 -20.93 -2.82 -12.46
N VAL A 298 -19.83 -2.26 -11.91
CA VAL A 298 -19.63 -2.24 -10.46
C VAL A 298 -20.41 -1.09 -9.81
N ILE A 299 -20.83 -1.30 -8.57
CA ILE A 299 -21.58 -0.33 -7.76
C ILE A 299 -20.63 0.43 -6.87
N GLY A 300 -20.61 1.75 -6.97
CA GLY A 300 -19.71 2.64 -6.23
C GLY A 300 -20.41 3.69 -5.37
N GLY A 301 -21.71 3.98 -5.61
CA GLY A 301 -22.46 5.05 -4.93
C GLY A 301 -23.03 4.68 -3.56
N TYR A 302 -22.73 3.50 -3.04
CA TYR A 302 -23.31 2.94 -1.81
C TYR A 302 -23.08 3.82 -0.57
N GLU A 303 -21.99 4.57 -0.47
CA GLU A 303 -21.76 5.51 0.65
C GLU A 303 -22.88 6.56 0.76
N THR A 304 -23.54 6.86 -0.38
CA THR A 304 -24.63 7.85 -0.44
C THR A 304 -26.00 7.19 -0.26
N PHE A 305 -26.33 6.12 -1.01
CA PHE A 305 -27.67 5.53 -0.95
C PHE A 305 -27.91 4.64 0.28
N LEU A 306 -26.86 4.20 0.98
CA LEU A 306 -26.96 3.50 2.27
C LEU A 306 -26.90 4.44 3.48
N PHE A 307 -26.79 5.73 3.28
CA PHE A 307 -26.66 6.69 4.39
C PHE A 307 -27.96 6.76 5.23
N GLY A 308 -27.88 6.36 6.50
CA GLY A 308 -29.00 6.42 7.45
C GLY A 308 -30.13 5.44 7.10
N GLU A 309 -31.38 5.91 7.18
CA GLU A 309 -32.54 5.11 6.76
C GLU A 309 -32.61 5.03 5.23
N HIS A 310 -32.82 3.84 4.70
CA HIS A 310 -32.93 3.55 3.27
C HIS A 310 -33.96 2.44 3.03
N SER A 311 -34.52 2.39 1.80
CA SER A 311 -35.52 1.41 1.39
C SER A 311 -34.95 0.14 0.75
N LEU A 312 -33.61 0.02 0.67
CA LEU A 312 -32.99 -1.14 0.05
C LEU A 312 -33.24 -2.40 0.90
N PRO A 313 -33.78 -3.47 0.29
CA PRO A 313 -34.02 -4.71 1.01
C PRO A 313 -32.69 -5.36 1.43
N PRO A 314 -32.66 -6.12 2.56
CA PRO A 314 -31.46 -6.80 3.02
C PRO A 314 -31.06 -7.97 2.11
N PRO A 315 -29.75 -8.24 1.94
CA PRO A 315 -29.27 -9.44 1.28
C PRO A 315 -29.44 -10.68 2.18
N ASP A 316 -29.64 -11.84 1.56
CA ASP A 316 -29.66 -13.12 2.25
C ASP A 316 -28.27 -13.75 2.35
N VAL A 317 -27.38 -13.45 1.38
CA VAL A 317 -26.01 -13.95 1.32
C VAL A 317 -25.04 -12.85 0.86
N VAL A 318 -23.82 -12.86 1.41
CA VAL A 318 -22.76 -11.93 1.03
C VAL A 318 -21.49 -12.69 0.73
N VAL A 319 -20.86 -12.41 -0.42
CA VAL A 319 -19.52 -12.87 -0.75
C VAL A 319 -18.55 -11.68 -0.62
N ARG A 320 -17.55 -11.81 0.26
CA ARG A 320 -16.59 -10.73 0.55
C ARG A 320 -15.20 -11.10 0.07
N PHE A 321 -14.53 -10.10 -0.50
CA PHE A 321 -13.11 -10.13 -0.88
C PHE A 321 -12.40 -8.89 -0.33
N GLY A 322 -11.08 -9.00 -0.14
CA GLY A 322 -10.29 -7.89 0.38
C GLY A 322 -10.45 -7.62 1.89
N ALA A 323 -10.09 -6.42 2.33
CA ALA A 323 -10.20 -5.98 3.72
C ALA A 323 -11.62 -5.45 4.05
N VAL A 324 -11.82 -5.00 5.29
CA VAL A 324 -13.07 -4.33 5.70
C VAL A 324 -13.28 -3.07 4.86
N PRO A 325 -14.48 -2.89 4.26
CA PRO A 325 -14.78 -1.69 3.47
C PRO A 325 -14.57 -0.39 4.24
N THR A 326 -14.13 0.66 3.54
CA THR A 326 -13.94 2.00 4.10
C THR A 326 -15.24 2.65 4.55
N SER A 327 -16.34 2.36 3.85
CA SER A 327 -17.66 2.93 4.12
C SER A 327 -18.28 2.42 5.41
N LYS A 328 -18.50 3.33 6.36
CA LYS A 328 -19.26 3.03 7.59
C LYS A 328 -20.67 2.56 7.27
N TRP A 329 -21.32 3.14 6.25
CA TRP A 329 -22.71 2.86 5.93
C TRP A 329 -22.89 1.51 5.28
N LEU A 330 -21.95 1.08 4.45
CA LEU A 330 -21.94 -0.27 3.92
C LEU A 330 -21.75 -1.30 5.05
N ASN A 331 -20.79 -1.07 5.94
CA ASN A 331 -20.56 -1.97 7.08
C ASN A 331 -21.77 -2.05 7.99
N GLN A 332 -22.41 -0.90 8.30
CA GLN A 332 -23.65 -0.88 9.09
C GLN A 332 -24.81 -1.59 8.39
N TYR A 333 -24.96 -1.41 7.07
CA TYR A 333 -25.99 -2.11 6.30
C TYR A 333 -25.80 -3.63 6.37
N LEU A 334 -24.58 -4.12 6.14
CA LEU A 334 -24.26 -5.54 6.19
C LEU A 334 -24.48 -6.14 7.60
N ASP A 335 -24.14 -5.39 8.64
CA ASP A 335 -24.38 -5.82 10.03
C ASP A 335 -25.87 -5.86 10.37
N THR A 336 -26.62 -4.81 10.02
CA THR A 336 -28.07 -4.70 10.30
C THR A 336 -28.88 -5.71 9.49
N ALA A 337 -28.49 -5.97 8.23
CA ALA A 337 -29.15 -6.93 7.35
C ALA A 337 -29.12 -8.35 7.88
N ALA A 338 -28.15 -8.70 8.71
CA ALA A 338 -27.94 -10.03 9.30
C ALA A 338 -28.13 -11.18 8.29
N PRO A 339 -27.35 -11.22 7.20
CA PRO A 339 -27.50 -12.22 6.15
C PRO A 339 -27.38 -13.64 6.69
N SER A 340 -28.07 -14.59 6.09
CA SER A 340 -28.02 -16.02 6.46
C SER A 340 -26.62 -16.62 6.28
N ALA A 341 -25.82 -16.08 5.37
CA ALA A 341 -24.43 -16.48 5.19
C ALA A 341 -23.56 -15.31 4.74
N VAL A 342 -22.38 -15.23 5.30
CA VAL A 342 -21.28 -14.34 4.87
C VAL A 342 -20.07 -15.20 4.56
N ILE A 343 -19.67 -15.23 3.30
CA ILE A 343 -18.54 -15.99 2.79
C ILE A 343 -17.41 -15.00 2.57
N HIS A 344 -16.31 -15.14 3.30
CA HIS A 344 -15.13 -14.30 3.14
C HIS A 344 -13.98 -15.12 2.59
N VAL A 345 -13.50 -14.75 1.40
CA VAL A 345 -12.39 -15.41 0.72
C VAL A 345 -11.17 -14.51 0.74
N ARG A 346 -10.05 -15.00 1.24
CA ARG A 346 -8.76 -14.28 1.26
C ARG A 346 -7.60 -15.25 1.11
N ALA A 347 -6.62 -14.88 0.29
CA ALA A 347 -5.35 -15.60 0.21
C ALA A 347 -4.60 -15.54 1.54
N SER A 348 -4.60 -14.39 2.21
CA SER A 348 -4.06 -14.27 3.56
C SER A 348 -5.01 -14.87 4.58
N SER A 349 -4.47 -15.60 5.57
CA SER A 349 -5.25 -16.10 6.71
C SER A 349 -5.60 -14.99 7.74
N VAL A 350 -5.30 -13.73 7.42
CA VAL A 350 -5.59 -12.60 8.30
C VAL A 350 -7.09 -12.32 8.32
N TRP A 351 -7.68 -12.40 9.51
CA TRP A 351 -9.10 -12.14 9.73
C TRP A 351 -9.42 -10.67 9.48
N ALA A 352 -10.49 -10.38 8.74
CA ALA A 352 -10.97 -9.03 8.46
C ALA A 352 -12.50 -9.00 8.50
N ASP A 353 -13.05 -9.09 9.72
CA ASP A 353 -14.48 -9.14 10.01
C ASP A 353 -14.74 -8.45 11.34
N ASP A 354 -14.90 -7.13 11.30
CA ASP A 354 -15.15 -6.27 12.46
C ASP A 354 -16.59 -6.41 13.01
N SER A 355 -17.49 -6.95 12.22
CA SER A 355 -18.88 -7.24 12.61
C SER A 355 -19.09 -8.65 13.16
N HIS A 356 -18.08 -9.53 13.07
CA HIS A 356 -18.16 -10.95 13.46
C HIS A 356 -19.34 -11.71 12.81
N ARG A 357 -19.62 -11.39 11.52
CA ARG A 357 -20.71 -11.98 10.73
C ARG A 357 -20.26 -13.09 9.78
N VAL A 358 -18.95 -13.28 9.59
CA VAL A 358 -18.42 -14.29 8.67
C VAL A 358 -18.81 -15.68 9.15
N SER A 359 -19.60 -16.39 8.33
CA SER A 359 -20.02 -17.78 8.56
C SER A 359 -19.09 -18.80 7.88
N HIS A 360 -18.45 -18.39 6.76
CA HIS A 360 -17.51 -19.20 5.99
C HIS A 360 -16.26 -18.39 5.68
N PHE A 361 -15.15 -18.71 6.33
CA PHE A 361 -13.85 -18.12 6.01
C PHE A 361 -13.05 -19.10 5.15
N ILE A 362 -12.73 -18.71 3.92
CA ILE A 362 -12.01 -19.53 2.94
C ILE A 362 -10.63 -18.94 2.72
N ALA A 363 -9.60 -19.58 3.27
CA ALA A 363 -8.22 -19.20 3.08
C ALA A 363 -7.70 -19.76 1.74
N ALA A 364 -7.91 -19.04 0.64
CA ALA A 364 -7.52 -19.44 -0.70
C ALA A 364 -7.19 -18.22 -1.57
N ASP A 365 -6.46 -18.44 -2.67
CA ASP A 365 -6.34 -17.44 -3.73
C ASP A 365 -7.74 -17.11 -4.28
N GLU A 366 -8.10 -15.84 -4.22
CA GLU A 366 -9.45 -15.35 -4.53
C GLU A 366 -9.81 -15.60 -6.01
N SER A 367 -8.85 -15.43 -6.92
CA SER A 367 -9.05 -15.67 -8.35
C SER A 367 -9.21 -17.17 -8.63
N ALA A 368 -8.39 -18.00 -8.01
CA ALA A 368 -8.49 -19.46 -8.13
C ALA A 368 -9.81 -19.99 -7.55
N PHE A 369 -10.26 -19.45 -6.42
CA PHE A 369 -11.55 -19.77 -5.83
C PHE A 369 -12.71 -19.45 -6.79
N ILE A 370 -12.76 -18.21 -7.32
CA ILE A 370 -13.84 -17.82 -8.24
C ILE A 370 -13.79 -18.72 -9.49
N ARG A 371 -12.63 -18.95 -10.07
CA ARG A 371 -12.46 -19.79 -11.25
C ARG A 371 -12.97 -21.23 -11.03
N ALA A 372 -12.72 -21.80 -9.85
CA ALA A 372 -13.24 -23.12 -9.48
C ALA A 372 -14.75 -23.08 -9.26
N LEU A 373 -15.30 -21.99 -8.73
CA LEU A 373 -16.73 -21.85 -8.41
C LEU A 373 -17.60 -21.65 -9.67
N LEU A 374 -17.13 -20.89 -10.65
CA LEU A 374 -17.91 -20.51 -11.84
C LEU A 374 -18.55 -21.67 -12.60
N PRO A 375 -17.88 -22.83 -12.84
CA PRO A 375 -18.52 -23.96 -13.55
C PRO A 375 -19.73 -24.55 -12.86
N HIS A 376 -19.84 -24.41 -11.55
CA HIS A 376 -20.94 -24.91 -10.73
C HIS A 376 -22.13 -23.95 -10.64
N LEU A 377 -22.03 -22.73 -11.19
CA LEU A 377 -23.06 -21.72 -11.15
C LEU A 377 -23.83 -21.66 -12.48
N GLN A 378 -25.13 -21.67 -12.39
CA GLN A 378 -26.02 -21.40 -13.53
C GLN A 378 -26.31 -19.89 -13.59
N VAL A 379 -26.48 -19.37 -14.82
CA VAL A 379 -26.83 -17.96 -15.03
C VAL A 379 -28.23 -17.70 -14.49
N ARG A 380 -28.30 -16.78 -13.52
CA ARG A 380 -29.56 -16.31 -12.94
C ARG A 380 -29.94 -14.95 -13.54
N ARG A 381 -31.16 -14.85 -13.99
CA ARG A 381 -31.78 -13.58 -14.39
C ARG A 381 -32.80 -13.18 -13.35
N GLY A 382 -32.62 -12.04 -12.70
CA GLY A 382 -33.52 -11.53 -11.67
C GLY A 382 -33.50 -10.01 -11.60
N VAL A 383 -34.42 -9.43 -10.87
CA VAL A 383 -34.53 -7.97 -10.68
C VAL A 383 -33.66 -7.44 -9.53
N TRP A 384 -32.99 -8.33 -8.81
CA TRP A 384 -32.24 -7.94 -7.60
C TRP A 384 -31.13 -6.94 -7.88
N ALA A 385 -30.27 -7.20 -8.87
CA ALA A 385 -29.20 -6.27 -9.24
C ALA A 385 -29.72 -4.92 -9.72
N GLN A 386 -30.87 -4.89 -10.41
CA GLN A 386 -31.48 -3.66 -10.94
C GLN A 386 -31.79 -2.64 -9.83
N VAL A 387 -32.19 -3.09 -8.64
CA VAL A 387 -32.45 -2.22 -7.50
C VAL A 387 -31.21 -1.39 -7.13
N PHE A 388 -30.04 -2.02 -7.18
CA PHE A 388 -28.75 -1.34 -6.89
C PHE A 388 -28.29 -0.50 -8.07
N GLU A 389 -28.47 -0.96 -9.29
CA GLU A 389 -28.14 -0.22 -10.51
C GLU A 389 -28.95 1.08 -10.63
N GLU A 390 -30.24 1.04 -10.30
CA GLU A 390 -31.09 2.23 -10.26
C GLU A 390 -30.66 3.20 -9.14
N ALA A 391 -30.32 2.68 -7.95
CA ALA A 391 -29.78 3.49 -6.86
C ALA A 391 -28.44 4.14 -7.25
N GLU A 392 -27.56 3.39 -7.90
CA GLU A 392 -26.29 3.86 -8.46
C GLU A 392 -26.50 5.01 -9.45
N ALA A 393 -27.41 4.83 -10.43
CA ALA A 393 -27.70 5.83 -11.44
C ALA A 393 -28.22 7.14 -10.80
N ARG A 394 -29.12 7.04 -9.82
CA ARG A 394 -29.65 8.21 -9.09
C ARG A 394 -28.54 8.95 -8.33
N VAL A 395 -27.65 8.22 -7.66
CA VAL A 395 -26.55 8.83 -6.93
C VAL A 395 -25.63 9.61 -7.86
N TRP A 396 -25.24 9.03 -8.99
CA TRP A 396 -24.31 9.73 -9.89
C TRP A 396 -24.94 10.93 -10.58
N ALA A 397 -26.25 10.89 -10.88
CA ALA A 397 -26.98 12.07 -11.35
C ALA A 397 -26.99 13.19 -10.27
N ALA A 398 -27.23 12.83 -9.02
CA ALA A 398 -27.18 13.78 -7.90
C ALA A 398 -25.76 14.30 -7.63
N VAL A 399 -24.72 13.47 -7.76
CA VAL A 399 -23.32 13.89 -7.66
C VAL A 399 -23.01 14.93 -8.74
N GLU A 400 -23.35 14.65 -10.01
CA GLU A 400 -23.11 15.56 -11.14
C GLU A 400 -23.81 16.92 -10.96
N ALA A 401 -24.99 16.94 -10.35
CA ALA A 401 -25.67 18.17 -10.00
C ALA A 401 -24.95 18.95 -8.91
N VAL A 402 -24.58 18.28 -7.80
CA VAL A 402 -23.95 18.94 -6.64
C VAL A 402 -22.55 19.45 -6.93
N ILE A 403 -21.76 18.77 -7.75
CA ILE A 403 -20.40 19.23 -8.11
C ILE A 403 -20.40 20.41 -9.09
N ALA A 404 -21.54 20.72 -9.71
CA ALA A 404 -21.68 21.91 -10.56
C ALA A 404 -21.93 23.20 -9.75
N ASP A 405 -22.30 23.06 -8.47
CA ASP A 405 -22.61 24.20 -7.60
C ASP A 405 -21.34 24.88 -7.06
N GLU A 406 -21.41 26.22 -6.91
CA GLU A 406 -20.40 27.02 -6.21
C GLU A 406 -20.72 27.15 -4.71
N PRO A 407 -19.73 27.29 -3.79
CA PRO A 407 -18.28 27.25 -4.10
C PRO A 407 -17.75 25.85 -4.37
N TYR A 408 -16.63 25.77 -5.10
CA TYR A 408 -15.90 24.53 -5.34
C TYR A 408 -15.42 23.91 -4.00
N PHE A 409 -15.51 22.58 -3.85
CA PHE A 409 -15.31 21.89 -2.57
C PHE A 409 -14.54 20.57 -2.72
N ASP A 410 -14.12 19.96 -1.60
CA ASP A 410 -13.26 18.78 -1.54
C ASP A 410 -13.77 17.61 -2.39
N GLY A 411 -15.07 17.28 -2.26
CA GLY A 411 -15.67 16.18 -3.02
C GLY A 411 -15.66 16.42 -4.53
N ALA A 412 -15.91 17.66 -4.99
CA ALA A 412 -15.84 18.01 -6.41
C ALA A 412 -14.41 17.91 -6.94
N ALA A 413 -13.39 18.29 -6.14
CA ALA A 413 -11.99 18.14 -6.52
C ALA A 413 -11.58 16.66 -6.69
N VAL A 414 -12.07 15.78 -5.81
CA VAL A 414 -11.84 14.33 -5.94
C VAL A 414 -12.51 13.76 -7.19
N TYR A 415 -13.76 14.13 -7.46
CA TYR A 415 -14.47 13.75 -8.69
C TYR A 415 -13.70 14.19 -9.94
N ASP A 416 -13.30 15.46 -9.99
CA ASP A 416 -12.56 16.00 -11.12
C ASP A 416 -11.19 15.35 -11.29
N ALA A 417 -10.44 15.13 -10.21
CA ALA A 417 -9.14 14.45 -10.27
C ALA A 417 -9.29 13.04 -10.86
N VAL A 418 -10.23 12.23 -10.35
CA VAL A 418 -10.52 10.89 -10.90
C VAL A 418 -10.94 10.98 -12.38
N SER A 419 -11.79 11.94 -12.72
CA SER A 419 -12.28 12.12 -14.08
C SER A 419 -11.21 12.55 -15.10
N LEU A 420 -10.12 13.16 -14.64
CA LEU A 420 -9.03 13.70 -15.47
C LEU A 420 -7.80 12.79 -15.53
N LEU A 421 -7.66 11.81 -14.63
CA LEU A 421 -6.56 10.86 -14.68
C LEU A 421 -6.59 10.04 -15.97
N PRO A 422 -5.45 9.85 -16.64
CA PRO A 422 -5.37 9.00 -17.85
C PRO A 422 -5.50 7.50 -17.50
N ASP A 423 -5.76 6.69 -18.52
CA ASP A 423 -5.75 5.22 -18.38
C ASP A 423 -4.37 4.74 -17.90
N GLY A 424 -4.35 3.81 -16.97
CA GLY A 424 -3.13 3.27 -16.37
C GLY A 424 -2.52 4.12 -15.25
N ALA A 425 -3.07 5.27 -14.91
CA ALA A 425 -2.57 6.13 -13.85
C ALA A 425 -2.64 5.48 -12.46
N ALA A 426 -1.80 5.97 -11.54
CA ALA A 426 -1.84 5.64 -10.12
C ALA A 426 -2.37 6.83 -9.31
N LEU A 427 -3.24 6.55 -8.36
CA LEU A 427 -3.83 7.50 -7.44
C LEU A 427 -3.60 7.04 -6.00
N PHE A 428 -2.91 7.82 -5.20
CA PHE A 428 -2.87 7.65 -3.75
C PHE A 428 -3.89 8.55 -3.08
N VAL A 429 -4.63 8.03 -2.11
CA VAL A 429 -5.61 8.83 -1.36
C VAL A 429 -5.33 8.72 0.12
N GLY A 430 -5.14 9.87 0.75
CA GLY A 430 -4.87 9.98 2.18
C GLY A 430 -6.05 9.55 3.04
N ASN A 431 -5.76 9.11 4.23
CA ASN A 431 -6.76 8.79 5.23
C ASN A 431 -7.55 10.02 5.68
N SER A 432 -8.50 9.89 6.61
CA SER A 432 -9.46 10.89 7.04
C SER A 432 -10.54 11.17 5.98
N LEU A 433 -10.73 12.42 5.54
CA LEU A 433 -11.77 12.78 4.55
C LEU A 433 -11.42 12.31 3.13
N PRO A 434 -10.20 12.46 2.59
CA PRO A 434 -9.90 12.15 1.20
C PRO A 434 -10.34 10.75 0.76
N VAL A 435 -10.03 9.70 1.52
CA VAL A 435 -10.44 8.33 1.17
C VAL A 435 -11.96 8.15 1.20
N ARG A 436 -12.67 8.86 2.06
CA ARG A 436 -14.13 8.88 2.13
C ARG A 436 -14.75 9.67 0.99
N HIS A 437 -14.07 10.73 0.54
CA HIS A 437 -14.46 11.45 -0.67
C HIS A 437 -14.25 10.60 -1.92
N LEU A 438 -13.20 9.79 -1.98
CA LEU A 438 -13.03 8.84 -3.08
C LEU A 438 -14.19 7.83 -3.12
N ASP A 439 -14.61 7.32 -1.98
CA ASP A 439 -15.76 6.39 -1.89
C ASP A 439 -17.06 7.05 -2.35
N GLN A 440 -17.27 8.32 -2.01
CA GLN A 440 -18.51 9.05 -2.28
C GLN A 440 -18.54 9.73 -3.65
N PHE A 441 -17.42 10.26 -4.15
CA PHE A 441 -17.32 11.06 -5.37
C PHE A 441 -16.45 10.42 -6.47
N GLY A 442 -15.76 9.32 -6.17
CA GLY A 442 -14.96 8.57 -7.15
C GLY A 442 -15.84 7.69 -8.03
N LYS A 443 -16.45 8.29 -9.08
CA LYS A 443 -17.36 7.58 -9.99
C LYS A 443 -16.67 6.39 -10.66
N PRO A 444 -17.25 5.18 -10.60
CA PRO A 444 -16.77 4.03 -11.36
C PRO A 444 -16.66 4.34 -12.85
N GLY A 445 -15.69 3.76 -13.53
CA GLY A 445 -15.49 4.04 -14.94
C GLY A 445 -14.63 2.98 -15.62
N VAL A 446 -14.56 3.07 -16.96
CA VAL A 446 -13.83 2.10 -17.81
C VAL A 446 -12.31 2.32 -17.82
N ARG A 447 -11.83 3.51 -17.42
CA ARG A 447 -10.40 3.79 -17.32
C ARG A 447 -9.80 3.06 -16.13
N ARG A 448 -8.67 2.41 -16.34
CA ARG A 448 -7.92 1.71 -15.28
C ARG A 448 -7.12 2.71 -14.48
N ILE A 449 -7.51 2.92 -13.23
CA ILE A 449 -6.77 3.74 -12.26
C ILE A 449 -6.42 2.81 -11.09
N SER A 450 -5.14 2.69 -10.80
CA SER A 450 -4.68 1.96 -9.62
C SER A 450 -4.79 2.87 -8.40
N ALA A 451 -5.83 2.68 -7.59
CA ALA A 451 -6.05 3.45 -6.36
C ALA A 451 -5.38 2.78 -5.15
N PHE A 452 -4.66 3.58 -4.35
CA PHE A 452 -3.91 3.15 -3.17
C PHE A 452 -4.25 4.02 -1.97
N ALA A 453 -4.18 3.46 -0.78
CA ALA A 453 -4.22 4.16 0.50
C ALA A 453 -3.57 3.30 1.60
N ASN A 454 -3.10 3.92 2.67
CA ASN A 454 -2.64 3.22 3.87
C ASN A 454 -3.85 2.77 4.70
N ARG A 455 -4.39 1.59 4.40
CA ARG A 455 -5.62 1.05 5.02
C ARG A 455 -5.37 -0.13 5.95
N GLY A 456 -4.15 -0.29 6.42
CA GLY A 456 -3.81 -1.23 7.50
C GLY A 456 -4.20 -0.67 8.86
N ALA A 457 -3.40 0.27 9.36
CA ALA A 457 -3.68 1.02 10.60
C ALA A 457 -4.47 2.31 10.34
N SER A 458 -4.55 2.75 9.10
CA SER A 458 -5.30 3.94 8.66
C SER A 458 -4.81 5.26 9.26
N GLY A 459 -3.50 5.37 9.55
CA GLY A 459 -2.85 6.59 10.05
C GLY A 459 -2.79 7.71 9.00
N ILE A 460 -2.60 8.94 9.46
CA ILE A 460 -2.37 10.11 8.59
C ILE A 460 -0.88 10.39 8.38
N ASP A 461 -0.03 9.70 9.12
CA ASP A 461 1.44 9.73 8.99
C ASP A 461 1.91 8.94 7.75
N GLY A 462 3.03 9.35 7.18
CA GLY A 462 3.70 8.65 6.07
C GLY A 462 2.94 8.59 4.75
N ASN A 463 1.83 9.31 4.58
CA ASN A 463 1.00 9.20 3.38
C ASN A 463 1.70 9.79 2.14
N ILE A 464 2.41 10.91 2.27
CA ILE A 464 3.20 11.50 1.19
C ILE A 464 4.36 10.58 0.80
N SER A 465 5.07 10.07 1.79
CA SER A 465 6.19 9.14 1.59
C SER A 465 5.74 7.86 0.90
N THR A 466 4.60 7.29 1.29
CA THR A 466 4.00 6.12 0.63
C THR A 466 3.63 6.42 -0.82
N ALA A 467 2.99 7.56 -1.08
CA ALA A 467 2.63 7.99 -2.44
C ALA A 467 3.87 8.12 -3.33
N LEU A 468 4.95 8.74 -2.82
CA LEU A 468 6.22 8.86 -3.52
C LEU A 468 6.87 7.49 -3.76
N GLY A 469 6.80 6.57 -2.79
CA GLY A 469 7.27 5.20 -2.95
C GLY A 469 6.53 4.44 -4.05
N ILE A 470 5.21 4.63 -4.15
CA ILE A 470 4.39 4.07 -5.24
C ILE A 470 4.85 4.62 -6.59
N GLY A 471 5.04 5.95 -6.70
CA GLY A 471 5.55 6.58 -7.92
C GLY A 471 6.95 6.07 -8.31
N ALA A 472 7.84 5.88 -7.34
CA ALA A 472 9.17 5.32 -7.56
C ALA A 472 9.18 3.86 -8.02
N GLY A 473 8.20 3.07 -7.56
CA GLY A 473 7.98 1.68 -7.97
C GLY A 473 7.33 1.55 -9.35
N ARG A 474 6.71 2.62 -9.86
CA ARG A 474 6.04 2.70 -11.18
C ARG A 474 6.49 3.93 -11.95
N PRO A 475 7.77 4.05 -12.31
CA PRO A 475 8.37 5.28 -12.83
C PRO A 475 7.72 5.79 -14.12
N ASP A 476 7.10 4.92 -14.92
CA ASP A 476 6.46 5.28 -16.19
C ASP A 476 4.96 5.63 -16.05
N THR A 477 4.41 5.51 -14.85
CA THR A 477 2.98 5.73 -14.55
C THR A 477 2.76 7.17 -14.06
N PRO A 478 1.80 7.93 -14.62
CA PRO A 478 1.38 9.19 -14.04
C PRO A 478 0.87 8.99 -12.62
N MET A 479 1.38 9.77 -11.65
CA MET A 479 1.08 9.61 -10.23
C MET A 479 0.42 10.86 -9.66
N ALA A 480 -0.76 10.69 -9.07
CA ALA A 480 -1.41 11.71 -8.27
C ALA A 480 -1.59 11.26 -6.81
N ALA A 481 -1.56 12.21 -5.88
CA ALA A 481 -1.93 12.00 -4.48
C ALA A 481 -2.96 13.04 -4.05
N ILE A 482 -4.01 12.63 -3.34
CA ILE A 482 -5.00 13.53 -2.74
C ILE A 482 -4.90 13.39 -1.23
N VAL A 483 -4.54 14.47 -0.54
CA VAL A 483 -4.32 14.46 0.92
C VAL A 483 -4.93 15.70 1.57
N GLY A 484 -5.32 15.58 2.84
CA GLY A 484 -5.71 16.73 3.66
C GLY A 484 -4.49 17.48 4.20
N ASP A 485 -4.71 18.68 4.69
CA ASP A 485 -3.71 19.61 5.24
C ASP A 485 -2.94 19.04 6.44
N ILE A 486 -3.61 18.45 7.42
CA ILE A 486 -2.95 17.82 8.57
C ILE A 486 -2.13 16.60 8.11
N THR A 487 -2.64 15.79 7.19
CA THR A 487 -1.91 14.67 6.60
C THR A 487 -0.66 15.14 5.87
N PHE A 488 -0.77 16.22 5.11
CA PHE A 488 0.35 16.84 4.41
C PHE A 488 1.39 17.37 5.40
N TYR A 489 0.96 18.14 6.43
CA TYR A 489 1.84 18.63 7.49
C TYR A 489 2.58 17.51 8.20
N HIS A 490 1.88 16.41 8.51
CA HIS A 490 2.43 15.28 9.26
C HIS A 490 3.59 14.56 8.56
N ASP A 491 3.66 14.63 7.22
CA ASP A 491 4.66 13.91 6.41
C ASP A 491 5.38 14.82 5.39
N MET A 492 5.47 16.12 5.66
CA MET A 492 6.18 17.06 4.77
C MET A 492 7.64 16.68 4.53
N ASN A 493 8.32 16.04 5.50
CA ASN A 493 9.71 15.60 5.36
C ASN A 493 9.87 14.62 4.19
N GLY A 494 8.84 13.83 3.87
CA GLY A 494 8.79 12.93 2.72
C GLY A 494 8.96 13.65 1.38
N LEU A 495 8.57 14.92 1.27
CA LEU A 495 8.69 15.72 0.04
C LEU A 495 10.15 15.84 -0.46
N LEU A 496 11.13 15.71 0.44
CA LEU A 496 12.52 15.71 0.03
C LEU A 496 12.86 14.60 -0.99
N ALA A 497 12.12 13.49 -0.98
CA ALA A 497 12.29 12.40 -1.93
C ALA A 497 11.96 12.80 -3.38
N VAL A 498 11.13 13.81 -3.60
CA VAL A 498 10.86 14.35 -4.94
C VAL A 498 12.17 14.70 -5.65
N ARG A 499 13.05 15.45 -4.98
CA ARG A 499 14.36 15.81 -5.55
C ARG A 499 15.39 14.69 -5.44
N ARG A 500 15.51 14.07 -4.26
CA ARG A 500 16.57 13.09 -4.01
C ARG A 500 16.37 11.79 -4.75
N CYS A 501 15.13 11.37 -4.92
CA CYS A 501 14.77 10.11 -5.57
C CYS A 501 14.24 10.30 -7.00
N GLY A 502 14.02 11.56 -7.44
CA GLY A 502 13.57 11.87 -8.80
C GLY A 502 12.14 11.39 -9.09
N VAL A 503 11.24 11.53 -8.14
CA VAL A 503 9.86 11.03 -8.27
C VAL A 503 8.91 12.18 -8.62
N PRO A 504 8.38 12.24 -9.85
CA PRO A 504 7.33 13.21 -10.20
C PRO A 504 6.01 12.81 -9.56
N ILE A 505 5.28 13.80 -9.03
CA ILE A 505 3.98 13.58 -8.38
C ILE A 505 3.11 14.84 -8.45
N THR A 506 1.82 14.69 -8.76
CA THR A 506 0.82 15.74 -8.60
C THR A 506 0.12 15.56 -7.26
N ILE A 507 0.32 16.49 -6.34
CA ILE A 507 -0.31 16.47 -5.01
C ILE A 507 -1.49 17.44 -5.00
N VAL A 508 -2.69 16.91 -4.82
CA VAL A 508 -3.90 17.70 -4.54
C VAL A 508 -3.99 17.84 -3.02
N LEU A 509 -3.77 19.05 -2.55
CA LEU A 509 -3.83 19.40 -1.14
C LEU A 509 -5.20 20.02 -0.82
N LEU A 510 -6.05 19.26 -0.14
CA LEU A 510 -7.34 19.73 0.36
C LEU A 510 -7.11 20.41 1.72
N ASN A 511 -7.09 21.74 1.72
CA ASN A 511 -6.79 22.53 2.90
C ASN A 511 -8.07 23.19 3.45
N ASN A 512 -8.60 22.60 4.53
CA ASN A 512 -9.75 23.12 5.27
C ASN A 512 -9.36 23.70 6.65
N ASP A 513 -8.07 23.97 6.84
CA ASP A 513 -7.46 24.56 8.04
C ASP A 513 -7.69 23.71 9.30
N GLY A 514 -7.59 22.37 9.17
CA GLY A 514 -7.62 21.51 10.34
C GLY A 514 -8.37 20.19 10.21
N GLY A 515 -8.89 19.70 11.33
CA GLY A 515 -9.56 18.41 11.46
C GLY A 515 -10.97 18.37 10.90
N GLY A 516 -11.16 18.61 9.61
CA GLY A 516 -12.48 18.67 8.94
C GLY A 516 -13.38 17.46 9.18
N ILE A 517 -12.80 16.26 9.35
CA ILE A 517 -13.56 15.03 9.61
C ILE A 517 -14.38 15.11 10.91
N PHE A 518 -13.91 15.83 11.91
CA PHE A 518 -14.58 15.90 13.22
C PHE A 518 -15.92 16.63 13.17
N HIS A 519 -16.15 17.48 12.15
CA HIS A 519 -17.47 18.08 11.89
C HIS A 519 -18.56 17.02 11.60
N ARG A 520 -18.19 15.80 11.23
CA ARG A 520 -19.11 14.68 10.98
C ARG A 520 -19.41 13.84 12.24
N LEU A 521 -18.79 14.19 13.38
CA LEU A 521 -18.89 13.43 14.63
C LEU A 521 -19.66 14.22 15.70
N PRO A 522 -20.30 13.53 16.68
CA PRO A 522 -21.08 14.19 17.74
C PRO A 522 -20.32 15.22 18.58
N ILE A 523 -19.00 15.13 18.63
CA ILE A 523 -18.13 16.07 19.36
C ILE A 523 -18.25 17.52 18.84
N ASN A 524 -18.73 17.73 17.62
CA ASN A 524 -18.92 19.04 17.01
C ASN A 524 -19.91 19.97 17.78
N ARG A 525 -20.57 19.45 18.80
CA ARG A 525 -21.53 20.18 19.65
C ARG A 525 -20.90 20.76 20.91
N PHE A 526 -19.63 20.47 21.17
CA PHE A 526 -18.96 20.80 22.42
C PHE A 526 -17.88 21.86 22.18
N GLU A 527 -18.27 23.13 22.19
CA GLU A 527 -17.36 24.27 22.09
C GLU A 527 -16.99 24.81 23.50
N PRO A 528 -15.77 25.31 23.71
CA PRO A 528 -14.69 25.56 22.72
C PRO A 528 -13.81 24.32 22.42
N GLU A 529 -13.97 23.24 23.15
CA GLU A 529 -13.10 22.07 23.08
C GLU A 529 -13.07 21.47 21.67
N PHE A 530 -14.19 21.54 20.95
CA PHE A 530 -14.25 21.06 19.57
C PHE A 530 -13.30 21.82 18.65
N THR A 531 -13.33 23.13 18.69
CA THR A 531 -12.43 23.97 17.88
C THR A 531 -10.99 23.82 18.33
N ASP A 532 -10.71 23.91 19.66
CA ASP A 532 -9.35 23.96 20.17
C ASP A 532 -8.59 22.63 20.08
N TYR A 533 -9.27 21.48 20.25
CA TYR A 533 -8.61 20.17 20.39
C TYR A 533 -8.94 19.16 19.30
N PHE A 534 -9.94 19.41 18.45
CA PHE A 534 -10.32 18.51 17.36
C PHE A 534 -10.17 19.16 15.99
N VAL A 535 -10.71 20.35 15.77
CA VAL A 535 -10.47 21.07 14.52
C VAL A 535 -9.03 21.52 14.44
N THR A 536 -8.49 22.08 15.55
CA THR A 536 -7.10 22.55 15.66
C THR A 536 -6.67 23.41 14.47
N PRO A 537 -7.31 24.57 14.24
CA PRO A 537 -6.97 25.43 13.11
C PRO A 537 -5.49 25.82 13.17
N HIS A 538 -4.77 25.62 12.07
CA HIS A 538 -3.30 25.74 12.08
C HIS A 538 -2.79 27.01 11.38
N GLY A 539 -3.56 27.64 10.47
CA GLY A 539 -3.18 28.85 9.76
C GLY A 539 -1.91 28.74 8.89
N LEU A 540 -1.48 27.55 8.52
CA LEU A 540 -0.24 27.29 7.79
C LEU A 540 -0.34 27.74 6.33
N ASN A 541 0.79 28.22 5.79
CA ASN A 541 0.94 28.53 4.38
C ASN A 541 1.87 27.52 3.70
N PHE A 542 1.29 26.57 2.98
CA PHE A 542 2.03 25.48 2.35
C PHE A 542 2.82 25.89 1.10
N ALA A 543 2.67 27.11 0.58
CA ALA A 543 3.56 27.65 -0.44
C ALA A 543 5.03 27.66 0.03
N HIS A 544 5.27 27.85 1.34
CA HIS A 544 6.61 27.78 1.90
C HIS A 544 7.20 26.36 1.85
N ALA A 545 6.38 25.34 2.08
CA ALA A 545 6.80 23.95 1.95
C ALA A 545 7.15 23.61 0.48
N ALA A 546 6.29 24.01 -0.47
CA ALA A 546 6.57 23.81 -1.90
C ALA A 546 7.93 24.44 -2.28
N LYS A 547 8.17 25.68 -1.88
CA LYS A 547 9.43 26.39 -2.13
C LYS A 547 10.63 25.69 -1.46
N MET A 548 10.50 25.24 -0.22
CA MET A 548 11.55 24.56 0.53
C MET A 548 12.01 23.27 -0.16
N TYR A 549 11.07 22.49 -0.65
CA TYR A 549 11.34 21.20 -1.28
C TYR A 549 11.51 21.27 -2.81
N GLY A 550 11.29 22.46 -3.41
CA GLY A 550 11.45 22.69 -4.85
C GLY A 550 10.35 22.10 -5.72
N LEU A 551 9.10 22.11 -5.21
CA LEU A 551 7.92 21.76 -5.96
C LEU A 551 7.25 23.01 -6.54
N GLU A 552 6.55 22.84 -7.65
CA GLU A 552 5.62 23.82 -8.16
C GLU A 552 4.43 23.97 -7.21
N TYR A 553 3.91 25.22 -7.07
CA TYR A 553 2.78 25.47 -6.18
C TYR A 553 1.71 26.25 -6.94
N VAL A 554 0.51 25.70 -7.00
CA VAL A 554 -0.64 26.27 -7.71
C VAL A 554 -1.83 26.36 -6.76
N PRO A 555 -2.09 27.53 -6.16
CA PRO A 555 -3.32 27.73 -5.37
C PRO A 555 -4.52 27.87 -6.31
N VAL A 556 -5.61 27.19 -5.97
CA VAL A 556 -6.86 27.21 -6.74
C VAL A 556 -8.06 27.41 -5.82
N SER A 557 -9.10 28.08 -6.34
CA SER A 557 -10.37 28.30 -5.65
C SER A 557 -11.58 27.93 -6.52
N GLU A 558 -11.34 27.75 -7.83
CA GLU A 558 -12.39 27.53 -8.82
C GLU A 558 -12.16 26.22 -9.58
N ARG A 559 -13.25 25.59 -10.00
CA ARG A 559 -13.24 24.30 -10.66
C ARG A 559 -12.38 24.25 -11.92
N GLU A 560 -12.54 25.23 -12.82
CA GLU A 560 -11.80 25.23 -14.09
C GLU A 560 -10.30 25.51 -13.89
N ALA A 561 -9.94 26.33 -12.90
CA ALA A 561 -8.55 26.54 -12.53
C ALA A 561 -7.91 25.23 -12.02
N PHE A 562 -8.62 24.50 -11.16
CA PHE A 562 -8.20 23.19 -10.68
C PHE A 562 -8.02 22.20 -11.83
N ARG A 563 -9.02 22.06 -12.69
CA ARG A 563 -9.01 21.12 -13.82
C ARG A 563 -7.87 21.38 -14.78
N ARG A 564 -7.56 22.65 -15.04
CA ARG A 564 -6.43 23.06 -15.89
C ARG A 564 -5.11 22.69 -15.21
N ALA A 565 -4.87 23.14 -13.98
CA ALA A 565 -3.65 22.88 -13.24
C ALA A 565 -3.37 21.36 -13.10
N PHE A 566 -4.42 20.58 -12.81
CA PHE A 566 -4.29 19.12 -12.69
C PHE A 566 -3.89 18.46 -14.02
N ARG A 567 -4.54 18.81 -15.14
CA ARG A 567 -4.19 18.27 -16.46
C ARG A 567 -2.75 18.63 -16.85
N GLU A 568 -2.36 19.89 -16.64
CA GLU A 568 -1.01 20.38 -16.96
C GLU A 568 0.05 19.64 -16.15
N SER A 569 -0.13 19.49 -14.84
CA SER A 569 0.79 18.78 -13.96
C SER A 569 0.94 17.30 -14.33
N ILE A 570 -0.19 16.60 -14.55
CA ILE A 570 -0.19 15.18 -14.95
C ILE A 570 0.49 14.98 -16.31
N ALA A 571 0.21 15.84 -17.30
CA ALA A 571 0.77 15.75 -18.64
C ALA A 571 2.28 16.06 -18.67
N ALA A 572 2.71 17.07 -17.90
CA ALA A 572 4.11 17.44 -17.78
C ALA A 572 4.91 16.48 -16.90
N ARG A 573 4.25 15.62 -16.13
CA ARG A 573 4.85 14.79 -15.07
C ARG A 573 5.69 15.65 -14.12
N ALA A 574 5.15 16.81 -13.77
CA ALA A 574 5.79 17.75 -12.87
C ALA A 574 5.54 17.36 -11.40
N ALA A 575 6.45 17.81 -10.53
CA ALA A 575 6.24 17.71 -9.09
C ALA A 575 5.50 18.99 -8.63
N THR A 576 4.18 18.89 -8.50
CA THR A 576 3.31 20.05 -8.27
C THR A 576 2.44 19.82 -7.05
N ILE A 577 2.28 20.86 -6.21
CA ILE A 577 1.24 20.94 -5.17
C ILE A 577 0.13 21.86 -5.71
N ILE A 578 -1.06 21.29 -5.90
CA ILE A 578 -2.28 22.04 -6.23
C ILE A 578 -3.07 22.17 -4.93
N GLU A 579 -3.04 23.36 -4.31
CA GLU A 579 -3.76 23.60 -3.06
C GLU A 579 -5.15 24.17 -3.33
N LEU A 580 -6.17 23.44 -2.89
CA LEU A 580 -7.55 23.91 -2.82
C LEU A 580 -7.86 24.27 -1.36
N ARG A 581 -8.09 25.55 -1.09
CA ARG A 581 -8.59 26.01 0.22
C ARG A 581 -10.10 25.92 0.25
N THR A 582 -10.59 25.17 1.22
CA THR A 582 -12.02 24.90 1.41
C THR A 582 -12.47 25.21 2.83
N ASP A 583 -13.75 25.02 3.07
CA ASP A 583 -14.34 25.10 4.40
C ASP A 583 -15.05 23.78 4.72
N ALA A 584 -14.71 23.17 5.85
CA ALA A 584 -15.23 21.88 6.28
C ALA A 584 -16.77 21.89 6.48
N ARG A 585 -17.35 23.03 6.83
CA ARG A 585 -18.82 23.17 6.98
C ARG A 585 -19.50 23.18 5.61
N THR A 586 -18.89 23.85 4.64
CA THR A 586 -19.36 23.84 3.24
C THR A 586 -19.31 22.43 2.66
N ASP A 587 -18.21 21.70 2.84
CA ASP A 587 -18.09 20.30 2.41
C ASP A 587 -19.19 19.43 3.05
N LEU A 588 -19.40 19.57 4.35
CA LEU A 588 -20.46 18.85 5.07
C LEU A 588 -21.86 19.18 4.52
N ALA A 589 -22.14 20.46 4.24
CA ALA A 589 -23.41 20.90 3.68
C ALA A 589 -23.66 20.35 2.28
N ARG A 590 -22.62 20.33 1.41
CA ARG A 590 -22.67 19.71 0.07
C ARG A 590 -22.94 18.22 0.14
N ARG A 591 -22.25 17.52 1.02
CA ARG A 591 -22.50 16.09 1.28
C ARG A 591 -23.95 15.83 1.72
N GLN A 592 -24.48 16.64 2.63
CA GLN A 592 -25.87 16.52 3.08
C GLN A 592 -26.88 16.83 1.97
N SER A 593 -26.57 17.80 1.10
CA SER A 593 -27.38 18.10 -0.10
C SER A 593 -27.41 16.92 -1.06
N LEU A 594 -26.25 16.34 -1.36
CA LEU A 594 -26.14 15.13 -2.19
C LEU A 594 -27.01 13.99 -1.65
N ILE A 595 -26.93 13.70 -0.35
CA ILE A 595 -27.69 12.61 0.28
C ILE A 595 -29.20 12.88 0.16
N ARG A 596 -29.64 14.14 0.38
CA ARG A 596 -31.07 14.51 0.20
C ARG A 596 -31.51 14.33 -1.24
N SER A 597 -30.74 14.81 -2.20
CA SER A 597 -31.08 14.74 -3.64
C SER A 597 -31.14 13.29 -4.14
N ALA A 598 -30.26 12.42 -3.65
CA ALA A 598 -30.25 11.00 -4.02
C ALA A 598 -31.46 10.22 -3.45
N ARG A 599 -32.12 10.75 -2.38
CA ARG A 599 -33.28 10.12 -1.72
C ARG A 599 -34.64 10.55 -2.30
N VAL A 600 -34.73 11.72 -2.95
CA VAL A 600 -36.00 12.39 -3.35
C VAL A 600 -36.67 11.72 -4.54
N SER A 601 -36.54 10.46 -4.78
CA SER A 601 -37.32 9.71 -5.77
C SER A 601 -37.82 8.39 -5.17
N GLN A 602 -38.66 8.46 -4.16
CA GLN A 602 -39.51 7.35 -3.75
C GLN A 602 -40.95 7.58 -4.23
#